data_eca210dc24db3d6bc9d1a9080f0ef939
#
_entry.id   eca210dc24db3d6bc9d1a9080f0ef939
#
_cell.length_a   1.000
_cell.length_b   1.000
_cell.length_c   1.000
_cell.angle_alpha   90.00
_cell.angle_beta   90.00
_cell.angle_gamma   90.00
#
_symmetry.space_group_name_H-M   'P 1'
#
loop_
_entity.id
_entity.type
_entity.pdbx_description
1 polymer ?
#
loop_
_entity_poly.entity_id
_entity_poly.type
_entity_poly.pdbx_seq_one_letter_code
_entity_poly.pdbx_strand_id
1 'polypeptide(L)'
;MSDRQWIVTLDLEGVLVPEIWIAVAERTGVEALSRTTRDEPDYDVLMRDRIRLLDEHGLTMSAISEVISGLTPLEGAADFLERLRSIHQVIILSDTFEQFAGPLMTQLAYPTIMCHRLVVKDDRVTDYQLRQQDQKRRAVEAFRSIGFSIVAAGDSYNDLSMLRAADHGMLFRAPERVRIDNADLNALVEYDDLLDAIIGLTG
;
A
#
# COMPACT_ATOMS: atom_id res chain seq x y z
N MET A 1 -4.59 -19.76 26.78
CA MET A 1 -4.74 -18.77 25.70
C MET A 1 -3.55 -17.85 25.78
N SER A 2 -2.75 -17.76 24.75
CA SER A 2 -1.62 -16.82 24.71
C SER A 2 -2.21 -15.42 24.63
N ASP A 3 -1.88 -14.57 25.61
CA ASP A 3 -2.31 -13.16 25.70
C ASP A 3 -1.48 -12.32 24.67
N ARG A 4 -1.52 -12.75 23.40
CA ARG A 4 -0.78 -12.09 22.33
C ARG A 4 -1.54 -10.87 21.86
N GLN A 5 -0.87 -9.74 21.84
CA GLN A 5 -1.39 -8.52 21.23
C GLN A 5 -1.08 -8.56 19.71
N TRP A 6 -2.11 -8.29 18.90
CA TRP A 6 -2.01 -8.37 17.46
C TRP A 6 -1.99 -6.98 16.82
N ILE A 7 -1.18 -6.85 15.79
CA ILE A 7 -1.25 -5.74 14.82
C ILE A 7 -1.58 -6.35 13.46
N VAL A 8 -2.53 -5.74 12.76
CA VAL A 8 -2.78 -6.04 11.35
C VAL A 8 -2.07 -5.02 10.48
N THR A 9 -1.24 -5.48 9.56
CA THR A 9 -0.59 -4.62 8.58
C THR A 9 -1.20 -4.84 7.20
N LEU A 10 -1.57 -3.75 6.52
CA LEU A 10 -2.19 -3.77 5.19
C LEU A 10 -1.36 -2.96 4.22
N ASP A 11 -1.28 -3.39 2.96
CA ASP A 11 -0.91 -2.45 1.89
C ASP A 11 -2.05 -1.46 1.65
N LEU A 12 -1.76 -0.38 0.94
CA LEU A 12 -2.73 0.67 0.58
C LEU A 12 -3.30 0.46 -0.82
N GLU A 13 -2.44 0.54 -1.84
CA GLU A 13 -2.82 0.46 -3.25
C GLU A 13 -3.15 -1.00 -3.61
N GLY A 14 -4.24 -1.23 -4.38
CA GLY A 14 -4.72 -2.59 -4.66
C GLY A 14 -5.49 -3.26 -3.50
N VAL A 15 -5.29 -2.79 -2.26
CA VAL A 15 -5.96 -3.34 -1.06
C VAL A 15 -7.08 -2.41 -0.56
N LEU A 16 -6.84 -1.13 -0.41
CA LEU A 16 -7.80 -0.15 0.12
C LEU A 16 -8.16 0.95 -0.90
N VAL A 17 -7.25 1.28 -1.79
CA VAL A 17 -7.43 2.32 -2.81
C VAL A 17 -6.93 1.82 -4.17
N PRO A 18 -7.36 2.45 -5.29
CA PRO A 18 -6.80 2.15 -6.60
C PRO A 18 -5.31 2.49 -6.69
N GLU A 19 -4.63 1.92 -7.69
CA GLU A 19 -3.25 2.23 -8.04
C GLU A 19 -3.13 3.72 -8.45
N ILE A 20 -2.43 4.52 -7.66
CA ILE A 20 -2.37 5.97 -7.81
C ILE A 20 -1.68 6.37 -9.11
N TRP A 21 -0.54 5.74 -9.46
CA TRP A 21 0.17 6.08 -10.68
C TRP A 21 -0.59 5.71 -11.94
N ILE A 22 -1.38 4.65 -11.92
CA ILE A 22 -2.28 4.29 -13.03
C ILE A 22 -3.35 5.37 -13.20
N ALA A 23 -3.97 5.81 -12.11
CA ALA A 23 -4.97 6.86 -12.15
C ALA A 23 -4.39 8.21 -12.64
N VAL A 24 -3.16 8.55 -12.22
CA VAL A 24 -2.45 9.74 -12.71
C VAL A 24 -2.19 9.61 -14.22
N ALA A 25 -1.73 8.45 -14.71
CA ALA A 25 -1.51 8.21 -16.14
C ALA A 25 -2.78 8.40 -16.97
N GLU A 26 -3.88 7.79 -16.54
CA GLU A 26 -5.19 7.88 -17.21
C GLU A 26 -5.71 9.32 -17.27
N ARG A 27 -5.63 10.04 -16.13
CA ARG A 27 -6.17 11.41 -16.02
C ARG A 27 -5.34 12.42 -16.80
N THR A 28 -4.02 12.24 -16.86
CA THR A 28 -3.10 13.16 -17.55
C THR A 28 -2.84 12.80 -19.00
N GLY A 29 -3.21 11.59 -19.44
CA GLY A 29 -2.91 11.08 -20.77
C GLY A 29 -1.44 10.68 -20.96
N VAL A 30 -0.64 10.60 -19.90
CA VAL A 30 0.78 10.19 -19.95
C VAL A 30 0.86 8.70 -19.61
N GLU A 31 0.61 7.85 -20.60
CA GLU A 31 0.51 6.39 -20.45
C GLU A 31 1.76 5.78 -19.77
N ALA A 32 2.94 6.31 -20.04
CA ALA A 32 4.20 5.80 -19.47
C ALA A 32 4.27 5.89 -17.93
N LEU A 33 3.44 6.72 -17.27
CA LEU A 33 3.34 6.78 -15.81
C LEU A 33 2.64 5.55 -15.21
N SER A 34 1.87 4.78 -16.00
CA SER A 34 1.17 3.58 -15.54
C SER A 34 2.08 2.38 -15.28
N ARG A 35 3.35 2.43 -15.72
CA ARG A 35 4.32 1.37 -15.45
C ARG A 35 4.46 1.13 -13.94
N THR A 36 4.54 -0.15 -13.57
CA THR A 36 4.67 -0.59 -12.18
C THR A 36 5.97 -1.36 -11.97
N THR A 37 6.21 -1.82 -10.75
CA THR A 37 7.34 -2.72 -10.44
C THR A 37 7.27 -4.07 -11.16
N ARG A 38 6.16 -4.39 -11.82
CA ARG A 38 6.03 -5.56 -12.70
C ARG A 38 6.72 -5.32 -14.05
N ASP A 39 6.76 -4.07 -14.51
CA ASP A 39 7.34 -3.65 -15.79
C ASP A 39 8.81 -3.24 -15.63
N GLU A 40 9.14 -2.64 -14.49
CA GLU A 40 10.49 -2.23 -14.10
C GLU A 40 10.72 -2.63 -12.63
N PRO A 41 11.42 -3.75 -12.40
CA PRO A 41 11.65 -4.25 -11.02
C PRO A 41 12.58 -3.36 -10.18
N ASP A 42 13.43 -2.56 -10.83
CA ASP A 42 14.27 -1.59 -10.12
C ASP A 42 13.45 -0.35 -9.77
N TYR A 43 13.13 -0.23 -8.49
CA TYR A 43 12.31 0.87 -7.98
C TYR A 43 12.93 2.26 -8.20
N ASP A 44 14.28 2.38 -8.11
CA ASP A 44 14.93 3.67 -8.34
C ASP A 44 14.84 4.06 -9.82
N VAL A 45 15.05 3.12 -10.74
CA VAL A 45 14.86 3.35 -12.18
C VAL A 45 13.43 3.78 -12.48
N LEU A 46 12.44 3.05 -11.94
CA LEU A 46 11.02 3.37 -12.12
C LEU A 46 10.69 4.78 -11.61
N MET A 47 11.15 5.14 -10.42
CA MET A 47 10.86 6.45 -9.83
C MET A 47 11.59 7.59 -10.56
N ARG A 48 12.82 7.39 -11.00
CA ARG A 48 13.57 8.36 -11.82
C ARG A 48 12.86 8.63 -13.15
N ASP A 49 12.36 7.58 -13.81
CA ASP A 49 11.58 7.71 -15.04
C ASP A 49 10.28 8.49 -14.80
N ARG A 50 9.55 8.19 -13.72
CA ARG A 50 8.34 8.92 -13.34
C ARG A 50 8.61 10.41 -13.10
N ILE A 51 9.64 10.76 -12.34
CA ILE A 51 10.03 12.15 -12.07
C ILE A 51 10.38 12.88 -13.38
N ARG A 52 11.16 12.23 -14.27
CA ARG A 52 11.48 12.78 -15.58
C ARG A 52 10.23 13.01 -16.41
N LEU A 53 9.30 12.07 -16.48
CA LEU A 53 8.03 12.20 -17.19
C LEU A 53 7.16 13.34 -16.64
N LEU A 54 7.09 13.49 -15.32
CA LEU A 54 6.38 14.60 -14.69
C LEU A 54 6.94 15.95 -15.16
N ASP A 55 8.28 16.08 -15.20
CA ASP A 55 8.94 17.31 -15.64
C ASP A 55 8.74 17.57 -17.14
N GLU A 56 8.93 16.57 -18.00
CA GLU A 56 8.77 16.64 -19.45
C GLU A 56 7.35 17.05 -19.86
N HIS A 57 6.33 16.59 -19.12
CA HIS A 57 4.92 16.91 -19.37
C HIS A 57 4.42 18.10 -18.56
N GLY A 58 5.28 18.76 -17.77
CA GLY A 58 4.90 19.92 -16.97
C GLY A 58 3.89 19.61 -15.87
N LEU A 59 3.81 18.36 -15.41
CA LEU A 59 2.89 17.92 -14.36
C LEU A 59 3.39 18.37 -12.99
N THR A 60 2.62 19.24 -12.34
CA THR A 60 2.96 19.77 -11.02
C THR A 60 2.42 18.87 -9.90
N MET A 61 2.95 19.03 -8.68
CA MET A 61 2.44 18.32 -7.51
C MET A 61 0.97 18.69 -7.24
N SER A 62 0.58 19.92 -7.48
CA SER A 62 -0.82 20.38 -7.37
C SER A 62 -1.73 19.66 -8.35
N ALA A 63 -1.32 19.51 -9.62
CA ALA A 63 -2.07 18.76 -10.63
C ALA A 63 -2.23 17.28 -10.26
N ILE A 64 -1.16 16.65 -9.75
CA ILE A 64 -1.22 15.27 -9.26
C ILE A 64 -2.15 15.15 -8.05
N SER A 65 -2.07 16.09 -7.10
CA SER A 65 -2.93 16.13 -5.91
C SER A 65 -4.41 16.27 -6.28
N GLU A 66 -4.74 17.02 -7.33
CA GLU A 66 -6.10 17.16 -7.85
C GLU A 66 -6.62 15.80 -8.38
N VAL A 67 -5.80 15.07 -9.14
CA VAL A 67 -6.13 13.70 -9.59
C VAL A 67 -6.42 12.80 -8.40
N ILE A 68 -5.51 12.77 -7.42
CA ILE A 68 -5.64 11.89 -6.25
C ILE A 68 -6.86 12.26 -5.40
N SER A 69 -7.18 13.55 -5.28
CA SER A 69 -8.36 14.02 -4.54
C SER A 69 -9.69 13.56 -5.18
N GLY A 70 -9.66 13.21 -6.47
CA GLY A 70 -10.79 12.61 -7.18
C GLY A 70 -10.90 11.09 -7.02
N LEU A 71 -9.90 10.43 -6.43
CA LEU A 71 -9.94 9.01 -6.17
C LEU A 71 -10.81 8.70 -4.95
N THR A 72 -11.44 7.53 -4.98
CA THR A 72 -12.21 7.00 -3.84
C THR A 72 -11.61 5.68 -3.40
N PRO A 73 -11.74 5.30 -2.12
CA PRO A 73 -11.43 3.95 -1.69
C PRO A 73 -12.15 2.90 -2.54
N LEU A 74 -11.57 1.72 -2.65
CA LEU A 74 -12.22 0.58 -3.28
C LEU A 74 -13.54 0.27 -2.58
N GLU A 75 -14.52 -0.24 -3.34
CA GLU A 75 -15.84 -0.58 -2.80
C GLU A 75 -15.70 -1.53 -1.60
N GLY A 76 -16.30 -1.15 -0.46
CA GLY A 76 -16.23 -1.88 0.81
C GLY A 76 -14.96 -1.64 1.65
N ALA A 77 -13.91 -0.97 1.10
CA ALA A 77 -12.64 -0.78 1.81
C ALA A 77 -12.76 0.03 3.11
N ALA A 78 -13.54 1.11 3.08
CA ALA A 78 -13.71 1.99 4.24
C ALA A 78 -14.45 1.26 5.38
N ASP A 79 -15.54 0.54 5.05
CA ASP A 79 -16.30 -0.26 6.01
C ASP A 79 -15.46 -1.39 6.60
N PHE A 80 -14.73 -2.12 5.75
CA PHE A 80 -13.79 -3.15 6.20
C PHE A 80 -12.76 -2.58 7.18
N LEU A 81 -12.13 -1.45 6.84
CA LEU A 81 -11.12 -0.83 7.67
C LEU A 81 -11.67 -0.35 9.01
N GLU A 82 -12.89 0.21 9.03
CA GLU A 82 -13.58 0.61 10.26
C GLU A 82 -13.86 -0.61 11.16
N ARG A 83 -14.43 -1.67 10.61
CA ARG A 83 -14.72 -2.93 11.32
C ARG A 83 -13.43 -3.54 11.89
N LEU A 84 -12.38 -3.62 11.08
CA LEU A 84 -11.10 -4.17 11.51
C LEU A 84 -10.47 -3.33 12.63
N ARG A 85 -10.52 -2.01 12.53
CA ARG A 85 -9.99 -1.08 13.56
C ARG A 85 -10.79 -1.11 14.87
N SER A 86 -12.03 -1.58 14.85
CA SER A 86 -12.83 -1.74 16.08
C SER A 86 -12.35 -2.91 16.95
N ILE A 87 -11.56 -3.83 16.39
CA ILE A 87 -11.10 -5.05 17.06
C ILE A 87 -9.58 -5.19 17.13
N HIS A 88 -8.84 -4.57 16.22
CA HIS A 88 -7.38 -4.67 16.14
C HIS A 88 -6.69 -3.33 15.92
N GLN A 89 -5.40 -3.27 16.31
CA GLN A 89 -4.50 -2.21 15.86
C GLN A 89 -4.21 -2.43 14.37
N VAL A 90 -4.44 -1.41 13.54
CA VAL A 90 -4.22 -1.50 12.10
C VAL A 90 -3.19 -0.46 11.66
N ILE A 91 -2.20 -0.89 10.90
CA ILE A 91 -1.15 -0.03 10.35
C ILE A 91 -1.06 -0.29 8.84
N ILE A 92 -1.16 0.76 8.04
CA ILE A 92 -0.93 0.68 6.59
C ILE A 92 0.57 0.81 6.34
N LEU A 93 1.13 -0.14 5.58
CA LEU A 93 2.52 -0.14 5.14
C LEU A 93 2.54 -0.04 3.62
N SER A 94 2.88 1.11 3.06
CA SER A 94 2.75 1.38 1.63
C SER A 94 4.01 1.99 1.03
N ASP A 95 4.34 1.61 -0.20
CA ASP A 95 5.41 2.21 -0.99
C ASP A 95 4.98 3.52 -1.70
N THR A 96 3.80 4.02 -1.38
CA THR A 96 3.32 5.34 -1.78
C THR A 96 4.06 6.48 -1.03
N PHE A 97 3.63 7.71 -1.23
CA PHE A 97 4.24 8.91 -0.66
C PHE A 97 3.26 9.68 0.23
N GLU A 98 3.76 10.34 1.28
CA GLU A 98 2.94 11.18 2.19
C GLU A 98 2.05 12.15 1.43
N GLN A 99 2.60 12.77 0.36
CA GLN A 99 1.89 13.75 -0.45
C GLN A 99 0.72 13.13 -1.25
N PHE A 100 0.85 11.86 -1.62
CA PHE A 100 -0.18 11.12 -2.33
C PHE A 100 -1.24 10.54 -1.39
N ALA A 101 -0.81 10.04 -0.23
CA ALA A 101 -1.71 9.46 0.75
C ALA A 101 -2.67 10.50 1.37
N GLY A 102 -2.22 11.75 1.56
CA GLY A 102 -2.96 12.78 2.29
C GLY A 102 -4.44 12.90 1.91
N PRO A 103 -4.80 13.12 0.63
CA PRO A 103 -6.21 13.24 0.21
C PRO A 103 -7.06 12.00 0.49
N LEU A 104 -6.47 10.80 0.48
CA LEU A 104 -7.15 9.53 0.70
C LEU A 104 -7.35 9.23 2.19
N MET A 105 -6.48 9.74 3.06
CA MET A 105 -6.56 9.49 4.50
C MET A 105 -7.86 9.99 5.12
N THR A 106 -8.40 11.11 4.65
CA THR A 106 -9.69 11.62 5.13
C THR A 106 -10.82 10.62 4.87
N GLN A 107 -10.84 10.01 3.69
CA GLN A 107 -11.87 9.06 3.28
C GLN A 107 -11.74 7.71 4.00
N LEU A 108 -10.55 7.39 4.52
CA LEU A 108 -10.24 6.20 5.31
C LEU A 108 -10.26 6.46 6.84
N ALA A 109 -10.79 7.61 7.27
CA ALA A 109 -10.85 8.03 8.68
C ALA A 109 -9.48 8.05 9.39
N TYR A 110 -8.45 8.56 8.69
CA TYR A 110 -7.08 8.78 9.19
C TYR A 110 -6.45 7.55 9.85
N PRO A 111 -6.26 6.44 9.12
CA PRO A 111 -5.52 5.31 9.64
C PRO A 111 -4.03 5.67 9.81
N THR A 112 -3.34 4.94 10.69
CA THR A 112 -1.88 5.02 10.76
C THR A 112 -1.27 4.50 9.47
N ILE A 113 -0.44 5.29 8.82
CA ILE A 113 0.28 4.91 7.61
C ILE A 113 1.79 5.14 7.75
N MET A 114 2.57 4.22 7.25
CA MET A 114 4.02 4.36 7.05
C MET A 114 4.31 4.25 5.57
N CYS A 115 4.81 5.32 4.98
CA CYS A 115 5.10 5.43 3.56
C CYS A 115 6.37 6.24 3.31
N HIS A 116 6.66 6.57 2.07
CA HIS A 116 7.81 7.36 1.64
C HIS A 116 7.48 8.85 1.54
N ARG A 117 8.41 9.64 1.05
CA ARG A 117 8.23 11.09 0.86
C ARG A 117 8.76 11.52 -0.51
N LEU A 118 8.01 12.37 -1.20
CA LEU A 118 8.51 13.10 -2.36
C LEU A 118 9.27 14.35 -1.92
N VAL A 119 10.29 14.73 -2.68
CA VAL A 119 10.95 16.03 -2.57
C VAL A 119 10.29 16.96 -3.59
N VAL A 120 9.55 17.95 -3.07
CA VAL A 120 8.82 18.92 -3.90
C VAL A 120 9.46 20.30 -3.75
N LYS A 121 9.77 20.94 -4.89
CA LYS A 121 10.28 22.32 -4.96
C LYS A 121 9.50 23.07 -6.03
N ASP A 122 9.01 24.25 -5.69
CA ASP A 122 8.25 25.11 -6.60
C ASP A 122 7.13 24.36 -7.34
N ASP A 123 6.36 23.56 -6.57
CA ASP A 123 5.26 22.70 -7.05
C ASP A 123 5.69 21.59 -8.05
N ARG A 124 6.98 21.26 -8.10
CA ARG A 124 7.52 20.18 -8.94
C ARG A 124 8.10 19.07 -8.08
N VAL A 125 7.85 17.83 -8.47
CA VAL A 125 8.51 16.67 -7.88
C VAL A 125 9.93 16.59 -8.46
N THR A 126 10.93 16.78 -7.60
CA THR A 126 12.34 16.82 -8.03
C THR A 126 13.14 15.60 -7.60
N ASP A 127 12.67 14.89 -6.59
CA ASP A 127 13.31 13.67 -6.08
C ASP A 127 12.32 12.92 -5.17
N TYR A 128 12.74 11.78 -4.64
CA TYR A 128 12.00 11.05 -3.62
C TYR A 128 12.95 10.56 -2.52
N GLN A 129 12.41 10.28 -1.37
CA GLN A 129 13.13 9.79 -0.21
C GLN A 129 12.44 8.55 0.34
N LEU A 130 13.11 7.41 0.26
CA LEU A 130 12.66 6.22 0.94
C LEU A 130 12.76 6.45 2.46
N ARG A 131 11.69 6.13 3.19
CA ARG A 131 11.72 6.10 4.65
C ARG A 131 12.74 5.06 5.13
N GLN A 132 12.76 3.91 4.46
CA GLN A 132 13.67 2.80 4.74
C GLN A 132 13.67 1.81 3.56
N GLN A 133 14.77 1.15 3.32
CA GLN A 133 14.82 0.01 2.38
C GLN A 133 14.01 -1.15 2.92
N ASP A 134 13.24 -1.84 2.05
CA ASP A 134 12.37 -2.97 2.41
C ASP A 134 11.49 -2.62 3.63
N GLN A 135 10.86 -1.45 3.56
CA GLN A 135 10.22 -0.81 4.70
C GLN A 135 9.05 -1.60 5.27
N LYS A 136 8.32 -2.33 4.41
CA LYS A 136 7.16 -3.13 4.83
C LYS A 136 7.63 -4.29 5.74
N ARG A 137 8.61 -5.07 5.28
CA ARG A 137 9.19 -6.16 6.08
C ARG A 137 9.80 -5.66 7.38
N ARG A 138 10.62 -4.60 7.31
CA ARG A 138 11.30 -4.06 8.50
C ARG A 138 10.33 -3.49 9.54
N ALA A 139 9.21 -2.94 9.11
CA ALA A 139 8.16 -2.52 10.04
C ALA A 139 7.55 -3.71 10.78
N VAL A 140 7.22 -4.79 10.06
CA VAL A 140 6.72 -6.05 10.66
C VAL A 140 7.74 -6.62 11.65
N GLU A 141 9.02 -6.73 11.27
CA GLU A 141 10.10 -7.21 12.15
C GLU A 141 10.24 -6.35 13.41
N ALA A 142 10.12 -5.02 13.28
CA ALA A 142 10.18 -4.09 14.40
C ALA A 142 9.01 -4.28 15.37
N PHE A 143 7.78 -4.40 14.89
CA PHE A 143 6.62 -4.66 15.74
C PHE A 143 6.73 -6.00 16.46
N ARG A 144 7.20 -7.05 15.77
CA ARG A 144 7.46 -8.34 16.39
C ARG A 144 8.54 -8.25 17.47
N SER A 145 9.59 -7.45 17.24
CA SER A 145 10.68 -7.29 18.22
C SER A 145 10.25 -6.63 19.53
N ILE A 146 9.14 -5.89 19.52
CA ILE A 146 8.54 -5.27 20.71
C ILE A 146 7.35 -6.05 21.27
N GLY A 147 7.15 -7.30 20.81
CA GLY A 147 6.22 -8.26 21.44
C GLY A 147 4.85 -8.41 20.77
N PHE A 148 4.60 -7.77 19.63
CA PHE A 148 3.37 -7.98 18.87
C PHE A 148 3.45 -9.21 17.95
N SER A 149 2.31 -9.86 17.76
CA SER A 149 2.10 -10.81 16.66
C SER A 149 1.47 -10.07 15.49
N ILE A 150 1.80 -10.45 14.27
CA ILE A 150 1.44 -9.71 13.06
C ILE A 150 0.63 -10.57 12.09
N VAL A 151 -0.52 -10.06 11.68
CA VAL A 151 -1.22 -10.51 10.47
C VAL A 151 -0.96 -9.48 9.37
N ALA A 152 -0.58 -9.91 8.17
CA ALA A 152 -0.29 -9.02 7.06
C ALA A 152 -1.12 -9.38 5.83
N ALA A 153 -1.63 -8.37 5.10
CA ALA A 153 -2.29 -8.56 3.82
C ALA A 153 -1.79 -7.56 2.77
N GLY A 154 -1.62 -8.04 1.53
CA GLY A 154 -1.13 -7.27 0.40
C GLY A 154 -1.48 -7.95 -0.92
N ASP A 155 -1.35 -7.27 -2.07
CA ASP A 155 -1.83 -7.75 -3.36
C ASP A 155 -0.72 -8.15 -4.34
N SER A 156 0.52 -7.76 -4.09
CA SER A 156 1.54 -7.78 -5.14
C SER A 156 2.92 -8.29 -4.67
N TYR A 157 3.87 -8.41 -5.61
CA TYR A 157 5.21 -8.95 -5.33
C TYR A 157 6.00 -8.15 -4.30
N ASN A 158 5.81 -6.81 -4.24
CA ASN A 158 6.47 -5.95 -3.25
C ASN A 158 5.96 -6.18 -1.82
N ASP A 159 4.81 -6.86 -1.64
CA ASP A 159 4.29 -7.23 -0.33
C ASP A 159 4.86 -8.54 0.22
N LEU A 160 5.39 -9.39 -0.65
CA LEU A 160 5.79 -10.74 -0.26
C LEU A 160 6.79 -10.77 0.90
N SER A 161 7.72 -9.82 0.95
CA SER A 161 8.67 -9.72 2.05
C SER A 161 7.98 -9.40 3.37
N MET A 162 6.95 -8.54 3.36
CA MET A 162 6.09 -8.25 4.51
C MET A 162 5.26 -9.47 4.92
N LEU A 163 4.58 -10.09 3.95
CA LEU A 163 3.70 -11.26 4.19
C LEU A 163 4.46 -12.42 4.81
N ARG A 164 5.69 -12.68 4.33
CA ARG A 164 6.55 -13.76 4.84
C ARG A 164 7.23 -13.44 6.18
N ALA A 165 7.38 -12.17 6.54
CA ALA A 165 7.90 -11.76 7.83
C ALA A 165 6.83 -11.77 8.94
N ALA A 166 5.56 -11.69 8.59
CA ALA A 166 4.43 -11.74 9.52
C ALA A 166 4.25 -13.15 10.12
N ASP A 167 3.54 -13.25 11.25
CA ASP A 167 3.11 -14.54 11.80
C ASP A 167 2.09 -15.21 10.86
N HIS A 168 1.22 -14.41 10.22
CA HIS A 168 0.30 -14.83 9.19
C HIS A 168 0.25 -13.82 8.05
N GLY A 169 0.66 -14.25 6.86
CA GLY A 169 0.59 -13.45 5.63
C GLY A 169 -0.50 -13.96 4.70
N MET A 170 -1.25 -13.05 4.09
CA MET A 170 -2.32 -13.37 3.13
C MET A 170 -2.22 -12.48 1.90
N LEU A 171 -2.48 -13.08 0.74
CA LEU A 171 -2.69 -12.33 -0.49
C LEU A 171 -4.14 -11.86 -0.54
N PHE A 172 -4.36 -10.58 -0.83
CA PHE A 172 -5.69 -10.02 -0.97
C PHE A 172 -5.85 -9.34 -2.33
N ARG A 173 -6.84 -9.77 -3.12
CA ARG A 173 -7.09 -9.28 -4.50
C ARG A 173 -5.87 -9.37 -5.42
N ALA A 174 -4.91 -10.22 -5.08
CA ALA A 174 -3.69 -10.37 -5.84
C ALA A 174 -3.96 -10.88 -7.26
N PRO A 175 -3.24 -10.38 -8.29
CA PRO A 175 -3.31 -10.90 -9.65
C PRO A 175 -3.04 -12.40 -9.70
N GLU A 176 -3.63 -13.08 -10.69
CA GLU A 176 -3.52 -14.54 -10.85
C GLU A 176 -2.07 -15.02 -10.82
N ARG A 177 -1.17 -14.33 -11.51
CA ARG A 177 0.25 -14.69 -11.55
C ARG A 177 0.89 -14.65 -10.17
N VAL A 178 0.61 -13.63 -9.35
CA VAL A 178 1.13 -13.52 -7.98
C VAL A 178 0.64 -14.70 -7.13
N ARG A 179 -0.63 -15.07 -7.28
CA ARG A 179 -1.24 -16.20 -6.55
C ARG A 179 -0.64 -17.55 -6.95
N ILE A 180 -0.40 -17.75 -8.25
CA ILE A 180 0.22 -19.00 -8.75
C ILE A 180 1.67 -19.13 -8.24
N ASP A 181 2.44 -18.06 -8.34
CA ASP A 181 3.85 -18.05 -7.92
C ASP A 181 4.03 -18.15 -6.40
N ASN A 182 2.96 -17.91 -5.61
CA ASN A 182 2.94 -17.94 -4.14
C ASN A 182 1.75 -18.77 -3.59
N ALA A 183 1.53 -19.95 -4.14
CA ALA A 183 0.42 -20.84 -3.78
C ALA A 183 0.47 -21.35 -2.32
N ASP A 184 1.55 -21.10 -1.61
CA ASP A 184 1.70 -21.34 -0.17
C ASP A 184 1.02 -20.30 0.71
N LEU A 185 0.70 -19.12 0.16
CA LEU A 185 -0.03 -18.07 0.86
C LEU A 185 -1.55 -18.18 0.61
N ASN A 186 -2.34 -17.99 1.67
CA ASN A 186 -3.79 -17.91 1.53
C ASN A 186 -4.16 -16.70 0.69
N ALA A 187 -5.00 -16.87 -0.32
CA ALA A 187 -5.41 -15.81 -1.25
C ALA A 187 -6.93 -15.57 -1.15
N LEU A 188 -7.29 -14.34 -0.82
CA LEU A 188 -8.67 -13.90 -0.60
C LEU A 188 -9.01 -12.74 -1.54
N VAL A 189 -10.30 -12.55 -1.81
CA VAL A 189 -10.79 -11.50 -2.74
C VAL A 189 -11.80 -10.58 -2.06
N GLU A 190 -12.66 -11.13 -1.20
CA GLU A 190 -13.72 -10.36 -0.53
C GLU A 190 -13.24 -9.87 0.84
N TYR A 191 -13.65 -8.64 1.21
CA TYR A 191 -13.27 -8.06 2.51
C TYR A 191 -13.85 -8.83 3.70
N ASP A 192 -15.04 -9.40 3.57
CA ASP A 192 -15.64 -10.21 4.63
C ASP A 192 -14.82 -11.47 4.88
N ASP A 193 -14.35 -12.14 3.82
CA ASP A 193 -13.49 -13.33 3.94
C ASP A 193 -12.13 -12.96 4.60
N LEU A 194 -11.57 -11.79 4.25
CA LEU A 194 -10.33 -11.31 4.85
C LEU A 194 -10.52 -11.00 6.34
N LEU A 195 -11.62 -10.33 6.70
CA LEU A 195 -11.93 -10.02 8.09
C LEU A 195 -12.14 -11.29 8.92
N ASP A 196 -12.92 -12.24 8.40
CA ASP A 196 -13.18 -13.52 9.07
C ASP A 196 -11.90 -14.33 9.26
N ALA A 197 -11.03 -14.36 8.25
CA ALA A 197 -9.72 -15.01 8.36
C ALA A 197 -8.85 -14.36 9.45
N ILE A 198 -8.80 -13.02 9.50
CA ILE A 198 -8.05 -12.29 10.54
C ILE A 198 -8.60 -12.63 11.92
N ILE A 199 -9.93 -12.56 12.12
CA ILE A 199 -10.57 -12.88 13.41
C ILE A 199 -10.27 -14.33 13.81
N GLY A 200 -10.36 -15.27 12.89
CA GLY A 200 -10.08 -16.69 13.15
C GLY A 200 -8.62 -16.98 13.56
N LEU A 201 -7.68 -16.14 13.14
CA LEU A 201 -6.26 -16.27 13.48
C LEU A 201 -5.88 -15.60 14.81
N THR A 202 -6.66 -14.62 15.25
CA THR A 202 -6.31 -13.73 16.37
C THR A 202 -7.16 -13.94 17.61
N GLY A 203 -8.29 -14.67 17.48
CA GLY A 203 -9.30 -14.92 18.55
C GLY A 203 -9.01 -16.07 19.50
#